data_986c3489191d0639b245d8ddfec2cfea
#
_entry.id   986c3489191d0639b245d8ddfec2cfea
#
_cell.length_a   1.000
_cell.length_b   1.000
_cell.length_c   1.000
_cell.angle_alpha   90.00
_cell.angle_beta   90.00
_cell.angle_gamma   90.00
#
_symmetry.space_group_name_H-M   'P 1'
#
loop_
_entity.id
_entity.type
_entity.pdbx_description
1 polymer ?
#
loop_
_entity_poly.entity_id
_entity_poly.type
_entity_poly.pdbx_seq_one_letter_code
_entity_poly.pdbx_strand_id
1 'polypeptide(L)'
;MRVIIISSSKVGNTLRKEEDMDRADIAVIGTGPAGISAAINARIRRKSFLLFGSSKLSAKIESSEQIVNYPAIDAISGPQLNERFREQLVKLEIPIIDERITGIYKMENYYLIMADQKKYEASTVIIATGVETVRALPGERKMLGRGVSYCATCDGRLYE
;
A
#
# COMPACT_ATOMS: atom_id res chain seq x y z
N MET A 1 9.63 -4.32 6.41
CA MET A 1 8.63 -3.92 5.38
C MET A 1 8.87 -4.77 4.15
N ARG A 2 7.89 -5.52 3.69
CA ARG A 2 8.03 -6.33 2.46
C ARG A 2 7.31 -5.63 1.32
N VAL A 3 8.05 -5.36 0.24
CA VAL A 3 7.50 -4.93 -1.05
C VAL A 3 7.84 -6.01 -2.05
N ILE A 4 6.83 -6.54 -2.74
CA ILE A 4 7.00 -7.54 -3.78
C ILE A 4 6.59 -6.87 -5.10
N ILE A 5 7.51 -6.89 -6.07
CA ILE A 5 7.26 -6.39 -7.43
C ILE A 5 7.21 -7.60 -8.34
N ILE A 6 6.09 -7.76 -9.05
CA ILE A 6 5.88 -8.82 -10.02
C ILE A 6 5.67 -8.15 -11.37
N SER A 7 6.49 -8.51 -12.36
CA SER A 7 6.40 -7.96 -13.72
C SER A 7 6.24 -9.09 -14.74
N SER A 8 5.41 -8.87 -15.74
CA SER A 8 5.29 -9.76 -16.89
C SER A 8 6.02 -9.13 -18.09
N SER A 9 6.96 -9.87 -18.70
CA SER A 9 7.65 -9.45 -19.91
C SER A 9 6.73 -9.46 -21.12
N LYS A 10 6.80 -8.44 -21.97
CA LYS A 10 6.02 -8.33 -23.21
C LYS A 10 6.42 -9.43 -24.20
N VAL A 11 5.48 -10.27 -24.56
CA VAL A 11 5.51 -11.04 -25.81
C VAL A 11 4.34 -10.58 -26.67
N GLY A 12 4.64 -10.35 -27.92
CA GLY A 12 3.86 -9.61 -28.92
C GLY A 12 2.40 -9.99 -29.10
N ASN A 13 1.76 -9.01 -29.63
CA ASN A 13 0.38 -8.73 -29.97
C ASN A 13 -0.27 -9.80 -30.86
N THR A 14 -1.53 -10.21 -30.55
CA THR A 14 -2.66 -10.22 -31.51
C THR A 14 -3.90 -10.87 -30.88
N LEU A 15 -5.05 -10.25 -31.13
CA LEU A 15 -6.44 -10.60 -30.78
C LEU A 15 -7.01 -9.90 -29.54
N ARG A 16 -7.43 -8.64 -29.76
CA ARG A 16 -8.37 -7.92 -28.92
C ARG A 16 -9.78 -8.15 -29.43
N LYS A 17 -10.63 -8.70 -28.57
CA LYS A 17 -12.08 -8.42 -28.53
C LYS A 17 -12.58 -8.91 -27.17
N GLU A 18 -12.71 -7.97 -26.23
CA GLU A 18 -13.63 -7.96 -25.09
C GLU A 18 -13.33 -6.67 -24.32
N GLU A 19 -14.34 -5.86 -24.08
CA GLU A 19 -14.43 -4.56 -23.45
C GLU A 19 -13.10 -3.91 -23.05
N ASP A 20 -12.73 -2.87 -23.78
CA ASP A 20 -11.44 -2.16 -23.70
C ASP A 20 -11.28 -1.49 -22.31
N MET A 21 -10.95 -2.29 -21.30
CA MET A 21 -10.51 -1.77 -20.03
C MET A 21 -9.08 -1.27 -20.19
N ASP A 22 -8.88 0.03 -20.09
CA ASP A 22 -7.55 0.64 -20.17
C ASP A 22 -6.60 -0.03 -19.19
N ARG A 23 -5.65 -0.80 -19.72
CA ARG A 23 -4.63 -1.50 -18.92
C ARG A 23 -3.64 -0.49 -18.35
N ALA A 24 -3.54 -0.41 -17.04
CA ALA A 24 -2.53 0.38 -16.38
C ALA A 24 -1.11 -0.24 -16.53
N ASP A 25 -0.09 0.61 -16.52
CA ASP A 25 1.30 0.14 -16.42
C ASP A 25 1.55 -0.57 -15.09
N ILE A 26 1.00 -0.02 -14.01
CA ILE A 26 1.29 -0.45 -12.64
C ILE A 26 0.00 -0.50 -11.79
N ALA A 27 -0.21 -1.59 -11.08
CA ALA A 27 -1.13 -1.62 -9.95
C ALA A 27 -0.35 -1.64 -8.64
N VAL A 28 -0.63 -0.70 -7.76
CA VAL A 28 -0.04 -0.61 -6.42
C VAL A 28 -1.10 -1.01 -5.40
N ILE A 29 -0.81 -2.01 -4.58
CA ILE A 29 -1.75 -2.55 -3.59
C ILE A 29 -1.26 -2.22 -2.19
N GLY A 30 -1.96 -1.30 -1.54
CA GLY A 30 -1.69 -0.79 -0.20
C GLY A 30 -1.38 0.70 -0.18
N THR A 31 -2.02 1.40 0.75
CA THR A 31 -1.89 2.85 1.00
C THR A 31 -1.06 3.18 2.24
N GLY A 32 -0.13 2.29 2.59
CA GLY A 32 0.94 2.58 3.54
C GLY A 32 2.11 3.34 2.90
N PRO A 33 3.17 3.69 3.65
CA PRO A 33 4.31 4.47 3.14
C PRO A 33 4.94 3.91 1.87
N ALA A 34 5.03 2.58 1.77
CA ALA A 34 5.61 1.92 0.60
C ALA A 34 4.77 2.09 -0.65
N GLY A 35 3.44 1.89 -0.53
CA GLY A 35 2.52 2.03 -1.65
C GLY A 35 2.38 3.47 -2.09
N ILE A 36 2.29 4.41 -1.14
CA ILE A 36 2.28 5.84 -1.42
C ILE A 36 3.56 6.26 -2.15
N SER A 37 4.72 5.83 -1.66
CA SER A 37 6.00 6.11 -2.33
C SER A 37 6.04 5.55 -3.76
N ALA A 38 5.54 4.33 -3.97
CA ALA A 38 5.45 3.74 -5.30
C ALA A 38 4.53 4.55 -6.24
N ALA A 39 3.35 4.95 -5.76
CA ALA A 39 2.39 5.74 -6.52
C ALA A 39 2.93 7.12 -6.88
N ILE A 40 3.60 7.82 -5.94
CA ILE A 40 4.28 9.10 -6.20
C ILE A 40 5.34 8.93 -7.30
N ASN A 41 6.17 7.90 -7.22
CA ASN A 41 7.19 7.64 -8.23
C ASN A 41 6.59 7.30 -9.59
N ALA A 42 5.48 6.55 -9.64
CA ALA A 42 4.76 6.27 -10.87
C ALA A 42 4.22 7.58 -11.50
N ARG A 43 3.61 8.45 -10.69
CA ARG A 43 3.09 9.75 -11.13
C ARG A 43 4.17 10.65 -11.71
N ILE A 44 5.30 10.82 -10.99
CA ILE A 44 6.42 11.64 -11.44
C ILE A 44 7.02 11.10 -12.76
N ARG A 45 7.04 9.79 -12.93
CA ARG A 45 7.53 9.14 -14.16
C ARG A 45 6.49 9.05 -15.27
N ARG A 46 5.31 9.69 -15.10
CA ARG A 46 4.20 9.71 -16.08
C ARG A 46 3.75 8.31 -16.49
N LYS A 47 3.76 7.36 -15.56
CA LYS A 47 3.20 6.03 -15.77
C LYS A 47 1.72 6.03 -15.44
N SER A 48 0.93 5.27 -16.21
CA SER A 48 -0.43 4.96 -15.84
C SER A 48 -0.42 4.00 -14.66
N PHE A 49 -1.20 4.27 -13.61
CA PHE A 49 -1.23 3.40 -12.44
C PHE A 49 -2.57 3.44 -11.72
N LEU A 50 -2.80 2.38 -10.94
CA LEU A 50 -3.94 2.22 -10.04
C LEU A 50 -3.39 2.07 -8.62
N LEU A 51 -3.88 2.86 -7.67
CA LEU A 51 -3.52 2.76 -6.26
C LEU A 51 -4.72 2.22 -5.46
N PHE A 52 -4.62 0.99 -5.01
CA PHE A 52 -5.65 0.32 -4.21
C PHE A 52 -5.33 0.38 -2.72
N GLY A 53 -6.33 0.64 -1.90
CA GLY A 53 -6.22 0.59 -0.46
C GLY A 53 -7.18 1.54 0.23
N SER A 54 -7.08 1.63 1.56
CA SER A 54 -7.98 2.50 2.32
C SER A 54 -7.71 3.98 2.05
N SER A 55 -8.77 4.74 1.81
CA SER A 55 -8.75 6.21 1.76
C SER A 55 -8.34 6.83 3.11
N LYS A 56 -8.50 6.10 4.21
CA LYS A 56 -8.01 6.47 5.55
C LYS A 56 -6.50 6.26 5.71
N LEU A 57 -5.83 5.72 4.70
CA LEU A 57 -4.42 5.36 4.68
C LEU A 57 -4.08 4.24 5.69
N SER A 58 -2.91 4.32 6.33
CA SER A 58 -2.42 3.25 7.20
C SER A 58 -2.94 3.40 8.63
N ALA A 59 -3.82 2.51 9.06
CA ALA A 59 -4.28 2.44 10.43
C ALA A 59 -3.14 2.17 11.43
N LYS A 60 -2.09 1.44 10.99
CA LYS A 60 -0.91 1.18 11.82
C LYS A 60 -0.10 2.45 12.07
N ILE A 61 0.01 3.33 11.07
CA ILE A 61 0.61 4.66 11.26
C ILE A 61 -0.29 5.49 12.15
N GLU A 62 -1.58 5.54 11.86
CA GLU A 62 -2.55 6.33 12.61
C GLU A 62 -2.50 6.09 14.12
N SER A 63 -2.28 4.83 14.52
CA SER A 63 -2.21 4.45 15.94
C SER A 63 -0.85 4.71 16.60
N SER A 64 0.14 5.20 15.87
CA SER A 64 1.48 5.46 16.43
C SER A 64 1.52 6.82 17.13
N GLU A 65 1.88 6.84 18.42
CA GLU A 65 2.01 8.09 19.18
C GLU A 65 3.18 8.93 18.67
N GLN A 66 4.32 8.27 18.41
CA GLN A 66 5.52 8.93 17.91
C GLN A 66 6.26 8.03 16.92
N ILE A 67 6.70 8.61 15.81
CA ILE A 67 7.50 7.96 14.77
C ILE A 67 8.79 8.75 14.65
N VAL A 68 9.93 8.12 14.97
CA VAL A 68 11.27 8.74 14.97
C VAL A 68 12.21 8.13 13.92
N ASN A 69 11.73 7.11 13.19
CA ASN A 69 12.52 6.34 12.24
C ASN A 69 12.06 6.53 10.78
N TYR A 70 11.36 7.63 10.50
CA TYR A 70 10.98 7.96 9.13
C TYR A 70 12.04 8.91 8.53
N PRO A 71 12.63 8.57 7.36
CA PRO A 71 13.69 9.38 6.78
C PRO A 71 13.26 10.83 6.56
N ALA A 72 14.17 11.78 6.84
CA ALA A 72 13.96 13.22 6.72
C ALA A 72 12.89 13.84 7.66
N ILE A 73 12.44 13.09 8.66
CA ILE A 73 11.53 13.59 9.71
C ILE A 73 12.10 13.15 11.05
N ASP A 74 12.43 14.12 11.93
CA ASP A 74 13.05 13.83 13.24
C ASP A 74 12.08 13.11 14.17
N ALA A 75 10.89 13.67 14.36
CA ALA A 75 9.81 13.07 15.12
C ALA A 75 8.45 13.58 14.63
N ILE A 76 7.47 12.69 14.53
CA ILE A 76 6.12 13.03 14.10
C ILE A 76 5.12 12.04 14.70
N SER A 77 3.89 12.49 15.00
CA SER A 77 2.81 11.56 15.35
C SER A 77 2.27 10.84 14.12
N GLY A 78 1.70 9.66 14.32
CA GLY A 78 1.10 8.90 13.23
C GLY A 78 0.01 9.65 12.48
N PRO A 79 -0.97 10.28 13.16
CA PRO A 79 -1.98 11.12 12.50
C PRO A 79 -1.38 12.25 11.65
N GLN A 80 -0.36 12.94 12.17
CA GLN A 80 0.31 14.00 11.43
C GLN A 80 1.05 13.46 10.19
N LEU A 81 1.66 12.28 10.27
CA LEU A 81 2.32 11.67 9.12
C LEU A 81 1.31 11.24 8.05
N ASN A 82 0.19 10.65 8.45
CA ASN A 82 -0.89 10.31 7.52
C ASN A 82 -1.45 11.57 6.84
N GLU A 83 -1.59 12.67 7.57
CA GLU A 83 -2.07 13.94 6.98
C GLU A 83 -1.09 14.47 5.92
N ARG A 84 0.22 14.46 6.19
CA ARG A 84 1.24 14.84 5.19
C ARG A 84 1.18 13.96 3.94
N PHE A 85 0.94 12.66 4.10
CA PHE A 85 0.74 11.76 2.95
C PHE A 85 -0.51 12.14 2.17
N ARG A 86 -1.62 12.44 2.84
CA ARG A 86 -2.87 12.85 2.19
C ARG A 86 -2.69 14.13 1.39
N GLU A 87 -2.08 15.15 1.99
CA GLU A 87 -1.76 16.41 1.32
C GLU A 87 -0.91 16.18 0.06
N GLN A 88 0.09 15.31 0.14
CA GLN A 88 0.96 15.01 -1.00
C GLN A 88 0.22 14.26 -2.11
N LEU A 89 -0.64 13.30 -1.77
CA LEU A 89 -1.48 12.59 -2.73
C LEU A 89 -2.43 13.55 -3.46
N VAL A 90 -3.08 14.46 -2.72
CA VAL A 90 -3.97 15.49 -3.29
C VAL A 90 -3.18 16.43 -4.21
N LYS A 91 -2.05 16.95 -3.76
CA LYS A 91 -1.21 17.85 -4.56
C LYS A 91 -0.73 17.23 -5.87
N LEU A 92 -0.50 15.93 -5.89
CA LEU A 92 -0.06 15.18 -7.07
C LEU A 92 -1.22 14.57 -7.85
N GLU A 93 -2.47 14.84 -7.45
CA GLU A 93 -3.67 14.29 -8.07
C GLU A 93 -3.62 12.76 -8.18
N ILE A 94 -3.25 12.10 -7.11
CA ILE A 94 -3.18 10.63 -7.02
C ILE A 94 -4.46 10.10 -6.38
N PRO A 95 -5.39 9.52 -7.15
CA PRO A 95 -6.60 8.95 -6.60
C PRO A 95 -6.32 7.60 -5.90
N ILE A 96 -7.07 7.33 -4.85
CA ILE A 96 -7.09 6.01 -4.20
C ILE A 96 -8.36 5.29 -4.61
N ILE A 97 -8.22 4.04 -5.03
CA ILE A 97 -9.33 3.12 -5.27
C ILE A 97 -9.56 2.38 -3.95
N ASP A 98 -10.59 2.82 -3.20
CA ASP A 98 -10.93 2.25 -1.89
C ASP A 98 -11.81 1.00 -2.07
N GLU A 99 -11.22 -0.02 -2.68
CA GLU A 99 -11.84 -1.31 -2.95
C GLU A 99 -10.95 -2.43 -2.40
N ARG A 100 -11.57 -3.49 -1.91
CA ARG A 100 -10.83 -4.63 -1.36
C ARG A 100 -10.38 -5.55 -2.49
N ILE A 101 -9.08 -5.76 -2.59
CA ILE A 101 -8.52 -6.77 -3.50
C ILE A 101 -8.83 -8.17 -2.97
N THR A 102 -9.52 -8.97 -3.80
CA THR A 102 -9.91 -10.34 -3.49
C THR A 102 -9.07 -11.38 -4.22
N GLY A 103 -8.39 -10.98 -5.31
CA GLY A 103 -7.51 -11.87 -6.07
C GLY A 103 -6.63 -11.14 -7.06
N ILE A 104 -5.47 -11.73 -7.35
CA ILE A 104 -4.54 -11.28 -8.38
C ILE A 104 -4.17 -12.52 -9.18
N TYR A 105 -4.44 -12.48 -10.47
CA TYR A 105 -4.22 -13.59 -11.37
C TYR A 105 -3.23 -13.20 -12.46
N LYS A 106 -2.15 -13.96 -12.59
CA LYS A 106 -1.21 -13.78 -13.69
C LYS A 106 -1.83 -14.34 -14.98
N MET A 107 -1.99 -13.46 -15.94
CA MET A 107 -2.35 -13.79 -17.31
C MET A 107 -1.07 -13.89 -18.17
N GLU A 108 -1.20 -14.14 -19.44
CA GLU A 108 -0.04 -14.31 -20.33
C GLU A 108 0.91 -13.11 -20.31
N ASN A 109 0.38 -11.88 -20.45
CA ASN A 109 1.18 -10.66 -20.56
C ASN A 109 0.69 -9.51 -19.65
N TYR A 110 -0.16 -9.80 -18.67
CA TYR A 110 -0.69 -8.85 -17.70
C TYR A 110 -1.15 -9.55 -16.42
N TYR A 111 -1.59 -8.75 -15.44
CA TYR A 111 -2.24 -9.22 -14.23
C TYR A 111 -3.68 -8.74 -14.21
N LEU A 112 -4.60 -9.67 -13.98
CA LEU A 112 -6.00 -9.37 -13.66
C LEU A 112 -6.13 -9.21 -12.15
N ILE A 113 -6.64 -8.06 -11.74
CA ILE A 113 -6.87 -7.72 -10.34
C ILE A 113 -8.39 -7.70 -10.10
N MET A 114 -8.83 -8.52 -9.17
CA MET A 114 -10.22 -8.55 -8.71
C MET A 114 -10.33 -7.66 -7.47
N ALA A 115 -11.14 -6.61 -7.56
CA ALA A 115 -11.39 -5.68 -6.46
C ALA A 115 -12.90 -5.60 -6.25
N ASP A 116 -13.37 -6.11 -5.12
CA ASP A 116 -14.78 -6.34 -4.84
C ASP A 116 -15.46 -7.07 -6.01
N GLN A 117 -16.34 -6.41 -6.77
CA GLN A 117 -17.01 -6.98 -7.94
C GLN A 117 -16.43 -6.47 -9.27
N LYS A 118 -15.38 -5.64 -9.22
CA LYS A 118 -14.77 -5.05 -10.41
C LYS A 118 -13.49 -5.77 -10.80
N LYS A 119 -13.14 -5.63 -12.07
CA LYS A 119 -11.91 -6.18 -12.65
C LYS A 119 -11.04 -5.03 -13.13
N TYR A 120 -9.75 -5.15 -12.91
CA TYR A 120 -8.75 -4.19 -13.37
C TYR A 120 -7.57 -4.95 -13.98
N GLU A 121 -6.90 -4.32 -14.93
CA GLU A 121 -5.73 -4.89 -15.59
C GLU A 121 -4.49 -4.03 -15.36
N ALA A 122 -3.36 -4.67 -15.12
CA ALA A 122 -2.08 -4.00 -15.04
C ALA A 122 -0.94 -4.86 -15.59
N SER A 123 0.04 -4.21 -16.21
CA SER A 123 1.25 -4.89 -16.73
C SER A 123 2.18 -5.33 -15.59
N THR A 124 2.15 -4.64 -14.46
CA THR A 124 3.00 -4.89 -13.29
C THR A 124 2.18 -4.69 -12.01
N VAL A 125 2.45 -5.48 -10.98
CA VAL A 125 1.83 -5.33 -9.67
C VAL A 125 2.90 -5.08 -8.61
N ILE A 126 2.67 -4.08 -7.76
CA ILE A 126 3.47 -3.80 -6.56
C ILE A 126 2.61 -4.11 -5.34
N ILE A 127 2.98 -5.14 -4.60
CA ILE A 127 2.30 -5.52 -3.36
C ILE A 127 2.97 -4.80 -2.20
N ALA A 128 2.26 -3.82 -1.61
CA ALA A 128 2.72 -2.96 -0.53
C ALA A 128 1.74 -2.98 0.67
N THR A 129 1.12 -4.14 0.92
CA THR A 129 0.08 -4.32 1.95
C THR A 129 0.61 -4.24 3.39
N GLY A 130 1.93 -4.24 3.55
CA GLY A 130 2.57 -4.15 4.86
C GLY A 130 2.54 -5.48 5.60
N VAL A 131 2.40 -5.41 6.92
CA VAL A 131 2.33 -6.56 7.81
C VAL A 131 0.92 -6.66 8.35
N GLU A 132 0.31 -7.81 8.23
CA GLU A 132 -0.98 -8.09 8.84
C GLU A 132 -0.79 -8.25 10.36
N THR A 133 -1.64 -7.58 11.14
CA THR A 133 -1.70 -7.79 12.58
C THR A 133 -2.44 -9.10 12.84
N VAL A 134 -1.77 -10.04 13.45
CA VAL A 134 -2.37 -11.28 13.94
C VAL A 134 -3.48 -10.94 14.94
N ARG A 135 -4.50 -11.78 15.02
CA ARG A 135 -5.61 -11.63 15.97
C ARG A 135 -5.06 -11.47 17.40
N ALA A 136 -5.39 -10.36 18.04
CA ALA A 136 -4.92 -10.05 19.39
C ALA A 136 -5.30 -11.16 20.38
N LEU A 137 -4.37 -11.52 21.25
CA LEU A 137 -4.63 -12.47 22.34
C LEU A 137 -5.53 -11.82 23.39
N PRO A 138 -6.30 -12.63 24.16
CA PRO A 138 -7.09 -12.11 25.26
C PRO A 138 -6.23 -11.31 26.25
N GLY A 139 -6.59 -10.05 26.53
CA GLY A 139 -5.88 -9.18 27.43
C GLY A 139 -4.71 -8.39 26.82
N GLU A 140 -4.26 -8.71 25.62
CA GLU A 140 -3.11 -8.12 24.93
C GLU A 140 -3.21 -6.59 24.82
N ARG A 141 -4.39 -6.06 24.48
CA ARG A 141 -4.60 -4.59 24.39
C ARG A 141 -4.37 -3.84 25.71
N LYS A 142 -4.63 -4.51 26.85
CA LYS A 142 -4.40 -3.90 28.18
C LYS A 142 -2.92 -3.87 28.55
N MET A 143 -2.12 -4.73 27.93
CA MET A 143 -0.69 -4.88 28.17
C MET A 143 0.15 -4.17 27.12
N LEU A 144 -0.45 -3.54 26.12
CA LEU A 144 0.26 -2.79 25.10
C LEU A 144 1.04 -1.62 25.73
N GLY A 145 2.34 -1.55 25.47
CA GLY A 145 3.25 -0.61 26.14
C GLY A 145 3.60 -0.98 27.59
N ARG A 146 3.11 -2.14 28.10
CA ARG A 146 3.34 -2.62 29.46
C ARG A 146 3.77 -4.10 29.49
N GLY A 147 4.51 -4.53 28.50
CA GLY A 147 4.98 -5.93 28.34
C GLY A 147 4.58 -6.57 27.01
N VAL A 148 3.71 -5.95 26.24
CA VAL A 148 3.36 -6.33 24.87
C VAL A 148 3.69 -5.20 23.93
N SER A 149 4.37 -5.51 22.82
CA SER A 149 4.66 -4.58 21.72
C SER A 149 4.48 -5.29 20.38
N TYR A 150 4.02 -4.54 19.38
CA TYR A 150 3.93 -5.01 17.99
C TYR A 150 5.13 -4.57 17.14
N CYS A 151 6.03 -3.77 17.70
CA CYS A 151 7.17 -3.24 16.98
C CYS A 151 8.42 -3.21 17.86
N ALA A 152 9.22 -4.26 17.80
CA ALA A 152 10.46 -4.35 18.60
C ALA A 152 11.43 -3.19 18.34
N THR A 153 11.49 -2.68 17.11
CA THR A 153 12.34 -1.53 16.74
C THR A 153 11.79 -0.18 17.19
N CYS A 154 10.47 -0.09 17.45
CA CYS A 154 9.84 1.15 17.92
C CYS A 154 9.89 1.25 19.44
N ASP A 155 9.58 0.13 20.10
CA ASP A 155 9.27 0.07 21.52
C ASP A 155 10.35 -0.68 22.34
N GLY A 156 11.36 -1.27 21.69
CA GLY A 156 12.37 -2.09 22.36
C GLY A 156 13.08 -1.37 23.50
N ARG A 157 13.32 -0.08 23.35
CA ARG A 157 13.93 0.76 24.40
C ARG A 157 13.07 0.98 25.64
N LEU A 158 11.78 0.66 25.58
CA LEU A 158 10.87 0.79 26.73
C LEU A 158 10.96 -0.42 27.68
N TYR A 159 11.69 -1.46 27.28
CA TYR A 159 11.77 -2.74 27.99
C TYR A 159 13.22 -3.14 28.37
N GLU A 160 14.15 -2.17 28.33
CA GLU A 160 15.52 -2.31 28.83
C GLU A 160 15.57 -2.11 30.35
#